data_d8be00b8288d2b4952299ee2c6258bde
#
_entry.id   d8be00b8288d2b4952299ee2c6258bde
#
_cell.length_a   1.000
_cell.length_b   1.000
_cell.length_c   1.000
_cell.angle_alpha   90.00
_cell.angle_beta   90.00
_cell.angle_gamma   90.00
#
_symmetry.space_group_name_H-M   'P 1'
#
loop_
_entity.id
_entity.type
_entity.pdbx_description
1 polymer ?
#
loop_
_entity_poly.entity_id
_entity_poly.type
_entity_poly.pdbx_seq_one_letter_code
_entity_poly.pdbx_strand_id
1 'polypeptide(L)'
;MTVERNYEREFVRTFFTSPTAVEGEEDSAKLLRSAAQLRGMEAPDVWVPDNEDATAPSMRAEGVENIVSVVGEHGEAFPGEIHPRVVWHRDDPTTRQSGFEQMRAIADPEDGAGRQVDGFVIPEVGDVDDWKKADEALTVVEAEHGLAEGSLSMSVIVESGAAEIALDGLREEMGKPSNNLERLFLLVDGEVDYTKDMRAMTPTGGLPEWQSLRHNTSRGASAAGLVAVDGPYDDIRDVEGYRERMRENRAMGMTGIWSLTPGQVEVANRAPLPPVEGSWLLEAGGESVELASEDGREVYHGDAVSLRETDDGYELTVDGQTETLDGDALHDRLVELTDYVPSLDDIVDSMAEFEAAKAAGKGAIAMTRGATLEIDSVTVEIGTDRMWDEATYQAAQTPILVFQDVYEHRPDQHEELAETYGEAIVERASEVGE
;
A
#
# COMPACT_ATOMS: atom_id res chain seq x y z
N MET A 1 -5.53 16.38 -18.76
CA MET A 1 -4.10 16.69 -18.77
C MET A 1 -3.49 15.72 -17.78
N THR A 2 -2.64 14.83 -18.22
CA THR A 2 -1.82 14.00 -17.36
C THR A 2 -0.82 14.92 -16.69
N VAL A 3 -0.73 14.94 -15.39
CA VAL A 3 0.33 15.61 -14.66
C VAL A 3 1.60 14.82 -14.96
N GLU A 4 2.61 15.46 -15.55
CA GLU A 4 3.90 14.82 -15.79
C GLU A 4 4.59 14.71 -14.43
N ARG A 5 4.91 13.49 -14.00
CA ARG A 5 5.51 13.21 -12.70
C ARG A 5 7.02 13.18 -12.81
N ASN A 6 7.69 13.60 -11.75
CA ASN A 6 9.15 13.56 -11.66
C ASN A 6 9.69 12.25 -11.06
N TYR A 7 8.82 11.31 -10.72
CA TYR A 7 9.21 10.00 -10.20
C TYR A 7 8.68 8.89 -11.09
N GLU A 8 9.45 7.81 -11.13
CA GLU A 8 9.22 6.68 -12.02
C GLU A 8 8.24 5.68 -11.41
N ARG A 9 8.12 5.58 -10.07
CA ARG A 9 7.24 4.64 -9.39
C ARG A 9 5.78 5.08 -9.38
N GLU A 10 4.90 4.13 -9.69
CA GLU A 10 3.44 4.33 -9.64
C GLU A 10 2.81 3.79 -8.35
N PHE A 11 3.50 2.89 -7.64
CA PHE A 11 2.98 2.22 -6.45
C PHE A 11 4.00 2.25 -5.30
N VAL A 12 3.50 2.38 -4.08
CA VAL A 12 4.25 2.23 -2.83
C VAL A 12 3.45 1.29 -1.93
N ARG A 13 4.04 0.15 -1.57
CA ARG A 13 3.40 -0.85 -0.69
C ARG A 13 3.65 -0.57 0.78
N THR A 14 4.82 -0.04 1.08
CA THR A 14 5.31 0.13 2.45
C THR A 14 5.93 1.51 2.66
N PHE A 15 5.47 2.15 3.71
CA PHE A 15 6.01 3.40 4.24
C PHE A 15 6.45 3.12 5.69
N PHE A 16 7.75 2.91 5.91
CA PHE A 16 8.28 2.40 7.17
C PHE A 16 9.05 3.45 7.94
N THR A 17 8.61 3.76 9.16
CA THR A 17 9.30 4.69 10.05
C THR A 17 10.25 3.99 11.00
N SER A 18 11.40 4.62 11.24
CA SER A 18 12.35 4.22 12.28
C SER A 18 12.85 5.45 13.03
N PRO A 19 12.96 5.40 14.38
CA PRO A 19 13.49 6.54 15.16
C PRO A 19 14.94 6.83 14.75
N THR A 20 15.28 8.12 14.72
CA THR A 20 16.63 8.57 14.33
C THR A 20 17.59 8.57 15.50
N ALA A 21 17.08 8.72 16.73
CA ALA A 21 17.85 8.62 17.94
C ALA A 21 16.99 8.10 19.11
N VAL A 22 17.55 7.20 19.91
CA VAL A 22 16.89 6.64 21.10
C VAL A 22 17.64 7.06 22.35
N GLU A 23 16.95 7.76 23.27
CA GLU A 23 17.53 8.26 24.51
C GLU A 23 17.93 7.11 25.45
N GLY A 24 19.12 7.20 26.01
CA GLY A 24 19.63 6.24 27.01
C GLY A 24 20.25 4.97 26.42
N GLU A 25 20.25 4.79 25.11
CA GLU A 25 21.00 3.73 24.44
C GLU A 25 22.48 4.11 24.26
N GLU A 26 23.41 3.13 24.37
CA GLU A 26 24.83 3.35 24.12
C GLU A 26 25.09 3.76 22.65
N ASP A 27 24.30 3.22 21.76
CA ASP A 27 24.22 3.58 20.35
C ASP A 27 22.81 4.11 20.04
N SER A 28 22.66 5.42 20.09
CA SER A 28 21.36 6.07 19.86
C SER A 28 20.80 5.81 18.47
N ALA A 29 21.65 5.56 17.47
CA ALA A 29 21.28 5.27 16.07
C ALA A 29 21.04 3.79 15.77
N LYS A 30 21.05 2.89 16.76
CA LYS A 30 20.95 1.44 16.57
C LYS A 30 19.75 1.02 15.71
N LEU A 31 18.56 1.56 15.96
CA LEU A 31 17.35 1.23 15.21
C LEU A 31 17.41 1.76 13.77
N LEU A 32 17.94 2.97 13.59
CA LEU A 32 18.16 3.57 12.28
C LEU A 32 19.13 2.71 11.44
N ARG A 33 20.26 2.27 12.03
CA ARG A 33 21.19 1.36 11.35
C ARG A 33 20.58 0.00 11.01
N SER A 34 19.73 -0.53 11.89
CA SER A 34 19.05 -1.79 11.61
C SER A 34 18.08 -1.64 10.43
N ALA A 35 17.35 -0.53 10.35
CA ALA A 35 16.47 -0.23 9.22
C ALA A 35 17.24 -0.10 7.90
N ALA A 36 18.39 0.58 7.91
CA ALA A 36 19.25 0.74 6.72
C ALA A 36 19.80 -0.56 6.15
N GLN A 37 19.75 -1.65 6.92
CA GLN A 37 20.26 -2.98 6.52
C GLN A 37 19.17 -3.93 6.01
N LEU A 38 17.91 -3.53 6.02
CA LEU A 38 16.80 -4.33 5.49
C LEU A 38 16.96 -4.57 3.98
N ARG A 39 16.64 -5.78 3.52
CA ARG A 39 16.76 -6.20 2.12
C ARG A 39 15.61 -7.12 1.73
N GLY A 40 15.40 -7.30 0.42
CA GLY A 40 14.36 -8.16 -0.13
C GLY A 40 12.97 -7.74 0.35
N MET A 41 12.12 -8.68 0.70
CA MET A 41 10.75 -8.40 1.18
C MET A 41 10.71 -7.73 2.57
N GLU A 42 11.78 -7.75 3.34
CA GLU A 42 11.85 -7.00 4.61
C GLU A 42 12.21 -5.53 4.42
N ALA A 43 12.75 -5.12 3.26
CA ALA A 43 13.07 -3.73 2.97
C ALA A 43 11.85 -2.98 2.45
N PRO A 44 11.49 -1.81 3.03
CA PRO A 44 10.34 -1.03 2.59
C PRO A 44 10.57 -0.40 1.21
N ASP A 45 9.47 -0.06 0.54
CA ASP A 45 9.51 0.77 -0.67
C ASP A 45 9.93 2.20 -0.34
N VAL A 46 9.46 2.75 0.78
CA VAL A 46 9.88 4.03 1.33
C VAL A 46 10.30 3.88 2.78
N TRP A 47 11.58 4.10 3.05
CA TRP A 47 12.09 4.18 4.42
C TRP A 47 12.09 5.62 4.91
N VAL A 48 11.55 5.81 6.11
CA VAL A 48 11.38 7.11 6.75
C VAL A 48 12.19 7.18 8.05
N PRO A 49 13.43 7.65 8.01
CA PRO A 49 14.13 8.11 9.21
C PRO A 49 13.30 9.20 9.90
N ASP A 50 12.72 8.88 11.04
CA ASP A 50 11.71 9.73 11.68
C ASP A 50 12.30 10.60 12.78
N ASN A 51 12.56 11.86 12.46
CA ASN A 51 13.09 12.86 13.38
C ASN A 51 12.00 13.75 14.02
N GLU A 52 10.76 13.29 13.98
CA GLU A 52 9.60 13.99 14.53
C GLU A 52 9.02 13.22 15.71
N ASP A 53 7.96 12.45 15.58
CA ASP A 53 7.28 11.78 16.70
C ASP A 53 8.02 10.56 17.23
N ALA A 54 8.71 9.79 16.37
CA ALA A 54 9.49 8.64 16.84
C ALA A 54 10.80 9.03 17.52
N THR A 55 11.20 10.31 17.48
CA THR A 55 12.43 10.81 18.11
C THR A 55 12.10 11.88 19.16
N ALA A 56 12.52 11.64 20.41
CA ALA A 56 12.29 12.58 21.49
C ALA A 56 12.81 13.99 21.12
N PRO A 57 12.08 15.09 21.44
CA PRO A 57 12.50 16.45 21.08
C PRO A 57 13.92 16.82 21.55
N SER A 58 14.37 16.27 22.69
CA SER A 58 15.74 16.44 23.21
C SER A 58 16.82 15.79 22.34
N MET A 59 16.45 14.78 21.54
CA MET A 59 17.35 13.98 20.71
C MET A 59 17.35 14.39 19.22
N ARG A 60 16.48 15.30 18.81
CA ARG A 60 16.29 15.65 17.38
C ARG A 60 17.54 16.19 16.70
N ALA A 61 18.38 16.92 17.44
CA ALA A 61 19.66 17.40 16.89
C ALA A 61 20.63 16.24 16.60
N GLU A 62 20.76 15.31 17.57
CA GLU A 62 21.54 14.08 17.39
C GLU A 62 20.90 13.17 16.31
N GLY A 63 19.57 13.17 16.22
CA GLY A 63 18.83 12.46 15.17
C GLY A 63 19.22 12.92 13.78
N VAL A 64 19.40 14.22 13.53
CA VAL A 64 19.89 14.74 12.25
C VAL A 64 21.30 14.24 11.95
N GLU A 65 22.22 14.29 12.94
CA GLU A 65 23.59 13.79 12.79
C GLU A 65 23.59 12.28 12.48
N ASN A 66 22.72 11.52 13.12
CA ASN A 66 22.55 10.10 12.87
C ASN A 66 22.00 9.80 11.47
N ILE A 67 21.02 10.56 10.98
CA ILE A 67 20.54 10.44 9.60
C ILE A 67 21.70 10.65 8.63
N VAL A 68 22.42 11.77 8.74
CA VAL A 68 23.56 12.08 7.88
C VAL A 68 24.58 10.96 7.88
N SER A 69 24.94 10.45 9.07
CA SER A 69 25.93 9.38 9.20
C SER A 69 25.45 8.05 8.62
N VAL A 70 24.24 7.59 9.01
CA VAL A 70 23.74 6.25 8.63
C VAL A 70 23.31 6.19 7.18
N VAL A 71 22.61 7.22 6.69
CA VAL A 71 22.21 7.28 5.28
C VAL A 71 23.43 7.49 4.38
N GLY A 72 24.38 8.33 4.80
CA GLY A 72 25.64 8.50 4.06
C GLY A 72 26.46 7.20 3.94
N GLU A 73 26.43 6.32 4.96
CA GLU A 73 27.14 5.03 4.94
C GLU A 73 26.39 3.91 4.20
N HIS A 74 25.06 3.86 4.31
CA HIS A 74 24.25 2.71 3.88
C HIS A 74 23.26 3.03 2.76
N GLY A 75 22.96 4.30 2.49
CA GLY A 75 21.89 4.72 1.60
C GLY A 75 22.08 4.26 0.15
N GLU A 76 23.31 4.29 -0.39
CA GLU A 76 23.58 3.82 -1.76
C GLU A 76 23.23 2.32 -1.95
N ALA A 77 23.30 1.54 -0.89
CA ALA A 77 22.98 0.12 -0.93
C ALA A 77 21.54 -0.18 -0.51
N PHE A 78 20.78 0.82 -0.07
CA PHE A 78 19.39 0.65 0.32
C PHE A 78 18.51 0.50 -0.93
N PRO A 79 17.62 -0.51 -1.00
CA PRO A 79 16.93 -0.81 -2.27
C PRO A 79 15.65 0.00 -2.50
N GLY A 80 15.14 0.69 -1.47
CA GLY A 80 13.96 1.56 -1.56
C GLY A 80 14.33 3.04 -1.56
N GLU A 81 13.33 3.91 -1.56
CA GLU A 81 13.52 5.35 -1.41
C GLU A 81 13.72 5.75 0.06
N ILE A 82 14.48 6.81 0.31
CA ILE A 82 14.79 7.32 1.64
C ILE A 82 14.22 8.72 1.81
N HIS A 83 13.16 8.84 2.63
CA HIS A 83 12.43 10.09 2.88
C HIS A 83 12.43 10.44 4.37
N PRO A 84 13.45 11.13 4.91
CA PRO A 84 13.44 11.55 6.30
C PRO A 84 12.21 12.38 6.64
N ARG A 85 11.53 12.07 7.77
CA ARG A 85 10.49 12.94 8.33
C ARG A 85 11.14 14.01 9.19
N VAL A 86 10.94 15.27 8.83
CA VAL A 86 11.41 16.43 9.57
C VAL A 86 10.28 17.05 10.38
N VAL A 87 10.60 17.89 11.36
CA VAL A 87 9.56 18.64 12.07
C VAL A 87 8.95 19.72 11.17
N TRP A 88 7.63 19.84 11.24
CA TRP A 88 6.88 20.89 10.55
C TRP A 88 5.60 21.20 11.34
N HIS A 89 5.03 22.37 11.22
CA HIS A 89 3.71 22.66 11.79
C HIS A 89 3.11 23.89 11.09
N ARG A 90 1.89 23.73 10.58
CA ARG A 90 1.16 24.75 9.82
C ARG A 90 1.05 26.10 10.52
N ASP A 91 0.86 26.11 11.85
CA ASP A 91 0.62 27.32 12.65
C ASP A 91 1.86 27.82 13.40
N ASP A 92 2.98 27.08 13.37
CA ASP A 92 4.21 27.46 14.08
C ASP A 92 5.38 27.73 13.14
N PRO A 93 5.66 29.02 12.84
CA PRO A 93 6.81 29.40 12.02
C PRO A 93 8.17 28.95 12.59
N THR A 94 8.28 28.75 13.92
CA THR A 94 9.54 28.34 14.54
C THR A 94 9.78 26.86 14.23
N THR A 95 8.75 26.03 14.30
CA THR A 95 8.83 24.62 13.91
C THR A 95 9.14 24.47 12.43
N ARG A 96 8.50 25.28 11.55
CA ARG A 96 8.85 25.28 10.11
C ARG A 96 10.29 25.68 9.85
N GLN A 97 10.81 26.69 10.55
CA GLN A 97 12.20 27.09 10.43
C GLN A 97 13.13 25.95 10.85
N SER A 98 12.82 25.26 11.95
CA SER A 98 13.59 24.10 12.40
C SER A 98 13.56 22.97 11.38
N GLY A 99 12.40 22.68 10.79
CA GLY A 99 12.27 21.68 9.72
C GLY A 99 13.10 22.03 8.48
N PHE A 100 13.07 23.27 8.06
CA PHE A 100 13.91 23.75 6.97
C PHE A 100 15.42 23.57 7.27
N GLU A 101 15.85 23.87 8.50
CA GLU A 101 17.25 23.66 8.92
C GLU A 101 17.62 22.18 8.94
N GLN A 102 16.69 21.30 9.32
CA GLN A 102 16.89 19.84 9.23
C GLN A 102 17.03 19.38 7.77
N MET A 103 16.12 19.80 6.88
CA MET A 103 16.22 19.49 5.44
C MET A 103 17.58 19.91 4.88
N ARG A 104 18.03 21.14 5.16
CA ARG A 104 19.34 21.63 4.72
C ARG A 104 20.50 20.78 5.19
N ALA A 105 20.49 20.41 6.48
CA ALA A 105 21.58 19.60 7.05
C ALA A 105 21.59 18.18 6.49
N ILE A 106 20.42 17.57 6.27
CA ILE A 106 20.29 16.20 5.77
C ILE A 106 20.62 16.15 4.26
N ALA A 107 20.16 17.11 3.48
CA ALA A 107 20.34 17.14 2.03
C ALA A 107 21.71 17.65 1.57
N ASP A 108 22.65 17.94 2.48
CA ASP A 108 23.99 18.37 2.13
C ASP A 108 24.79 17.25 1.45
N PRO A 109 25.20 17.40 0.17
CA PRO A 109 25.95 16.37 -0.54
C PRO A 109 27.43 16.28 -0.13
N GLU A 110 27.96 17.30 0.57
CA GLU A 110 29.36 17.33 1.01
C GLU A 110 29.56 16.49 2.28
N ASP A 111 28.57 16.49 3.18
CA ASP A 111 28.56 15.70 4.42
C ASP A 111 28.00 14.28 4.25
N GLY A 112 27.60 13.91 3.02
CA GLY A 112 27.42 12.51 2.60
C GLY A 112 26.01 11.95 2.54
N ALA A 113 24.99 12.63 3.08
CA ALA A 113 23.60 12.10 3.04
C ALA A 113 22.79 12.56 1.83
N GLY A 114 23.02 13.78 1.34
CA GLY A 114 22.18 14.42 0.35
C GLY A 114 22.14 13.78 -1.05
N ARG A 115 23.03 12.81 -1.33
CA ARG A 115 23.01 12.06 -2.60
C ARG A 115 22.19 10.79 -2.51
N GLN A 116 21.83 10.36 -1.31
CA GLN A 116 21.08 9.14 -1.01
C GLN A 116 19.70 9.42 -0.44
N VAL A 117 19.32 10.71 -0.32
CA VAL A 117 17.98 11.12 0.10
C VAL A 117 17.15 11.44 -1.13
N ASP A 118 16.02 10.75 -1.29
CA ASP A 118 15.14 10.87 -2.44
C ASP A 118 14.03 11.92 -2.23
N GLY A 119 13.73 12.24 -0.98
CA GLY A 119 12.70 13.22 -0.63
C GLY A 119 12.57 13.45 0.86
N PHE A 120 11.50 14.14 1.25
CA PHE A 120 11.18 14.39 2.66
C PHE A 120 9.70 14.17 2.96
N VAL A 121 9.42 13.71 4.17
CA VAL A 121 8.07 13.64 4.72
C VAL A 121 7.79 14.88 5.53
N ILE A 122 6.69 15.57 5.19
CA ILE A 122 6.25 16.82 5.83
C ILE A 122 4.98 16.53 6.64
N PRO A 123 5.07 16.50 7.97
CA PRO A 123 3.93 16.29 8.85
C PRO A 123 3.18 17.59 9.13
N GLU A 124 2.09 17.53 9.86
CA GLU A 124 1.34 18.66 10.45
C GLU A 124 1.04 19.82 9.48
N VAL A 125 0.86 19.48 8.19
CA VAL A 125 0.48 20.45 7.16
C VAL A 125 -1.00 20.80 7.26
N GLY A 126 -1.36 22.00 6.79
CA GLY A 126 -2.73 22.48 6.73
C GLY A 126 -3.27 22.52 5.30
N ASP A 127 -3.52 23.72 4.80
CA ASP A 127 -4.04 23.95 3.46
C ASP A 127 -2.95 23.87 2.36
N VAL A 128 -3.39 23.98 1.11
CA VAL A 128 -2.50 23.94 -0.07
C VAL A 128 -1.40 25.03 -0.02
N ASP A 129 -1.67 26.18 0.57
CA ASP A 129 -0.66 27.24 0.69
C ASP A 129 0.45 26.86 1.69
N ASP A 130 0.13 26.04 2.67
CA ASP A 130 1.14 25.48 3.59
C ASP A 130 1.98 24.40 2.91
N TRP A 131 1.37 23.55 2.07
CA TRP A 131 2.09 22.56 1.25
C TRP A 131 3.08 23.25 0.29
N LYS A 132 2.69 24.36 -0.34
CA LYS A 132 3.58 25.15 -1.21
C LYS A 132 4.77 25.73 -0.45
N LYS A 133 4.61 26.11 0.82
CA LYS A 133 5.76 26.57 1.63
C LYS A 133 6.78 25.46 1.86
N ALA A 134 6.30 24.20 2.03
CA ALA A 134 7.21 23.08 2.14
C ALA A 134 7.93 22.79 0.82
N ASP A 135 7.22 22.87 -0.31
CA ASP A 135 7.81 22.74 -1.65
C ASP A 135 8.84 23.85 -1.93
N GLU A 136 8.50 25.11 -1.62
CA GLU A 136 9.43 26.24 -1.73
C GLU A 136 10.69 26.05 -0.86
N ALA A 137 10.53 25.48 0.34
CA ALA A 137 11.66 25.17 1.22
C ALA A 137 12.59 24.14 0.59
N LEU A 138 12.07 23.09 -0.02
CA LEU A 138 12.86 22.10 -0.76
C LEU A 138 13.55 22.70 -1.97
N THR A 139 12.88 23.58 -2.73
CA THR A 139 13.50 24.31 -3.85
C THR A 139 14.71 25.14 -3.39
N VAL A 140 14.61 25.79 -2.23
CA VAL A 140 15.74 26.55 -1.66
C VAL A 140 16.88 25.62 -1.25
N VAL A 141 16.56 24.47 -0.63
CA VAL A 141 17.55 23.46 -0.22
C VAL A 141 18.30 22.92 -1.43
N GLU A 142 17.60 22.56 -2.51
CA GLU A 142 18.21 22.09 -3.76
C GLU A 142 19.14 23.13 -4.35
N ALA A 143 18.70 24.39 -4.42
CA ALA A 143 19.50 25.49 -4.95
C ALA A 143 20.75 25.76 -4.11
N GLU A 144 20.66 25.74 -2.78
CA GLU A 144 21.80 25.97 -1.87
C GLU A 144 22.87 24.87 -1.99
N HIS A 145 22.44 23.62 -2.21
CA HIS A 145 23.32 22.46 -2.30
C HIS A 145 23.70 22.07 -3.75
N GLY A 146 23.20 22.82 -4.74
CA GLY A 146 23.48 22.53 -6.16
C GLY A 146 22.89 21.21 -6.64
N LEU A 147 21.81 20.75 -6.02
CA LEU A 147 21.01 19.62 -6.47
C LEU A 147 20.15 20.04 -7.68
N ALA A 148 19.71 19.08 -8.47
CA ALA A 148 18.80 19.38 -9.57
C ALA A 148 17.44 19.85 -9.01
N GLU A 149 16.83 20.85 -9.66
CA GLU A 149 15.50 21.34 -9.29
C GLU A 149 14.47 20.20 -9.41
N GLY A 150 13.70 19.96 -8.35
CA GLY A 150 12.72 18.88 -8.28
C GLY A 150 13.29 17.47 -8.04
N SER A 151 14.59 17.36 -7.70
CA SER A 151 15.21 16.07 -7.39
C SER A 151 14.81 15.50 -6.03
N LEU A 152 14.34 16.35 -5.11
CA LEU A 152 13.83 15.94 -3.81
C LEU A 152 12.29 15.86 -3.87
N SER A 153 11.74 14.68 -3.73
CA SER A 153 10.30 14.48 -3.66
C SER A 153 9.71 14.92 -2.30
N MET A 154 8.41 15.13 -2.27
CA MET A 154 7.67 15.51 -1.05
C MET A 154 6.55 14.52 -0.77
N SER A 155 6.53 13.99 0.43
CA SER A 155 5.43 13.21 0.98
C SER A 155 4.72 14.03 2.05
N VAL A 156 3.39 14.04 2.05
CA VAL A 156 2.59 14.83 3.00
C VAL A 156 1.73 13.91 3.84
N ILE A 157 1.68 14.15 5.16
CA ILE A 157 0.78 13.44 6.05
C ILE A 157 -0.54 14.22 6.16
N VAL A 158 -1.63 13.57 5.79
CA VAL A 158 -3.00 14.11 5.89
C VAL A 158 -3.54 13.78 7.28
N GLU A 159 -3.32 14.69 8.23
CA GLU A 159 -3.57 14.47 9.65
C GLU A 159 -4.31 15.63 10.33
N SER A 160 -5.01 16.42 9.52
CA SER A 160 -5.89 17.50 10.01
C SER A 160 -7.09 17.69 9.10
N GLY A 161 -8.19 18.20 9.65
CA GLY A 161 -9.36 18.55 8.85
C GLY A 161 -9.06 19.61 7.77
N ALA A 162 -8.06 20.48 8.00
CA ALA A 162 -7.62 21.44 6.99
C ALA A 162 -6.91 20.75 5.82
N ALA A 163 -6.01 19.79 6.10
CA ALA A 163 -5.33 19.00 5.09
C ALA A 163 -6.32 18.13 4.30
N GLU A 164 -7.29 17.49 4.97
CA GLU A 164 -8.33 16.71 4.30
C GLU A 164 -9.15 17.56 3.33
N ILE A 165 -9.59 18.77 3.74
CA ILE A 165 -10.33 19.68 2.86
C ILE A 165 -9.48 20.15 1.68
N ALA A 166 -8.17 20.31 1.86
CA ALA A 166 -7.25 20.69 0.79
C ALA A 166 -7.21 19.69 -0.37
N LEU A 167 -7.48 18.40 -0.11
CA LEU A 167 -7.54 17.36 -1.13
C LEU A 167 -8.54 17.65 -2.26
N ASP A 168 -9.67 18.31 -1.96
CA ASP A 168 -10.69 18.62 -2.97
C ASP A 168 -10.19 19.59 -4.06
N GLY A 169 -9.24 20.47 -3.73
CA GLY A 169 -8.67 21.44 -4.66
C GLY A 169 -7.34 20.99 -5.28
N LEU A 170 -6.75 19.89 -4.81
CA LEU A 170 -5.38 19.51 -5.11
C LEU A 170 -5.12 19.34 -6.62
N ARG A 171 -5.99 18.63 -7.33
CA ARG A 171 -5.85 18.45 -8.79
C ARG A 171 -5.87 19.77 -9.57
N GLU A 172 -6.75 20.71 -9.18
CA GLU A 172 -6.82 22.02 -9.83
C GLU A 172 -5.53 22.79 -9.58
N GLU A 173 -5.03 22.72 -8.36
CA GLU A 173 -3.79 23.41 -7.97
C GLU A 173 -2.59 22.85 -8.71
N MET A 174 -2.42 21.53 -8.73
CA MET A 174 -1.33 20.86 -9.45
C MET A 174 -1.39 21.06 -10.97
N GLY A 175 -2.54 21.37 -11.54
CA GLY A 175 -2.70 21.68 -12.96
C GLY A 175 -2.38 23.13 -13.34
N LYS A 176 -2.05 24.00 -12.39
CA LYS A 176 -1.73 25.42 -12.67
C LYS A 176 -0.28 25.56 -13.17
N PRO A 177 -0.02 26.39 -14.19
CA PRO A 177 1.35 26.61 -14.69
C PRO A 177 2.30 27.25 -13.67
N SER A 178 1.78 27.84 -12.60
CA SER A 178 2.54 28.42 -11.48
C SER A 178 2.55 27.48 -10.26
N ASN A 179 2.25 26.22 -10.48
CA ASN A 179 2.19 25.24 -9.42
C ASN A 179 3.61 24.87 -8.96
N ASN A 180 3.80 24.88 -7.66
CA ASN A 180 5.04 24.46 -7.01
C ASN A 180 4.85 23.16 -6.23
N LEU A 181 3.90 22.27 -6.66
CA LEU A 181 3.65 20.97 -6.04
C LEU A 181 4.03 19.80 -6.96
N GLU A 182 4.87 20.05 -7.96
CA GLU A 182 5.30 19.03 -8.93
C GLU A 182 6.09 17.89 -8.27
N ARG A 183 6.76 18.19 -7.14
CA ARG A 183 7.50 17.21 -6.34
C ARG A 183 6.64 16.42 -5.35
N LEU A 184 5.34 16.75 -5.22
CA LEU A 184 4.43 16.00 -4.35
C LEU A 184 4.21 14.60 -4.90
N PHE A 185 4.53 13.59 -4.09
CA PHE A 185 4.57 12.18 -4.48
C PHE A 185 3.54 11.36 -3.71
N LEU A 186 3.61 11.37 -2.38
CA LEU A 186 2.78 10.57 -1.51
C LEU A 186 1.82 11.42 -0.69
N LEU A 187 0.60 10.91 -0.53
CA LEU A 187 -0.33 11.30 0.52
C LEU A 187 -0.45 10.14 1.51
N VAL A 188 -0.15 10.41 2.77
CA VAL A 188 -0.15 9.41 3.84
C VAL A 188 -1.16 9.80 4.89
N ASP A 189 -2.02 8.87 5.34
CA ASP A 189 -2.96 9.16 6.41
C ASP A 189 -2.28 9.20 7.78
N GLY A 190 -2.60 10.23 8.58
CA GLY A 190 -2.15 10.40 9.96
C GLY A 190 -3.31 10.35 10.94
N GLU A 191 -3.90 9.16 11.17
CA GLU A 191 -5.14 8.98 11.93
C GLU A 191 -5.05 9.46 13.39
N VAL A 192 -3.87 9.38 14.02
CA VAL A 192 -3.67 9.77 15.43
C VAL A 192 -3.85 11.28 15.59
N ASP A 193 -3.07 12.06 14.84
CA ASP A 193 -3.15 13.52 14.91
C ASP A 193 -4.44 14.06 14.28
N TYR A 194 -4.98 13.39 13.26
CA TYR A 194 -6.33 13.68 12.76
C TYR A 194 -7.38 13.52 13.85
N THR A 195 -7.32 12.44 14.66
CA THR A 195 -8.22 12.22 15.80
C THR A 195 -8.11 13.37 16.83
N LYS A 196 -6.90 13.82 17.11
CA LYS A 196 -6.61 14.96 18.00
C LYS A 196 -7.17 16.27 17.43
N ASP A 197 -6.93 16.56 16.12
CA ASP A 197 -7.41 17.77 15.45
C ASP A 197 -8.95 17.82 15.43
N MET A 198 -9.59 16.71 15.11
CA MET A 198 -11.04 16.55 15.11
C MET A 198 -11.66 16.52 16.51
N ARG A 199 -10.85 16.45 17.58
CA ARG A 199 -11.30 16.27 18.97
C ARG A 199 -12.22 15.06 19.13
N ALA A 200 -11.99 14.02 18.37
CA ALA A 200 -12.81 12.82 18.38
C ALA A 200 -12.51 11.96 19.61
N MET A 201 -13.53 11.26 20.08
CA MET A 201 -13.42 10.33 21.21
C MET A 201 -14.18 9.06 20.91
N THR A 202 -13.65 7.92 21.33
CA THR A 202 -14.37 6.66 21.35
C THR A 202 -14.75 6.28 22.78
N PRO A 203 -15.86 5.57 23.01
CA PRO A 203 -16.26 5.10 24.34
C PRO A 203 -15.21 4.17 24.98
N THR A 204 -14.43 3.49 24.18
CA THR A 204 -13.39 2.55 24.60
C THR A 204 -12.02 3.19 24.80
N GLY A 205 -11.86 4.48 24.40
CA GLY A 205 -10.58 5.19 24.45
C GLY A 205 -9.59 4.80 23.34
N GLY A 206 -10.01 3.94 22.38
CA GLY A 206 -9.24 3.64 21.19
C GLY A 206 -9.38 4.72 20.09
N LEU A 207 -8.64 4.57 19.02
CA LEU A 207 -8.82 5.45 17.83
C LEU A 207 -10.13 5.14 17.12
N PRO A 208 -10.84 6.15 16.59
CA PRO A 208 -11.95 5.91 15.69
C PRO A 208 -11.44 5.29 14.38
N GLU A 209 -12.28 4.50 13.74
CA GLU A 209 -12.03 4.09 12.36
C GLU A 209 -12.32 5.25 11.42
N TRP A 210 -11.28 5.78 10.78
CA TRP A 210 -11.37 6.91 9.87
C TRP A 210 -11.49 6.49 8.40
N GLN A 211 -12.44 5.57 8.09
CA GLN A 211 -12.69 5.15 6.70
C GLN A 211 -12.94 6.32 5.75
N SER A 212 -13.56 7.40 6.24
CA SER A 212 -13.77 8.61 5.43
C SER A 212 -12.45 9.32 5.09
N LEU A 213 -11.51 9.41 6.01
CA LEU A 213 -10.19 10.00 5.77
C LEU A 213 -9.45 9.18 4.70
N ARG A 214 -9.33 7.87 4.90
CA ARG A 214 -8.70 6.95 3.93
C ARG A 214 -9.32 7.09 2.53
N HIS A 215 -10.63 7.07 2.45
CA HIS A 215 -11.33 7.23 1.16
C HIS A 215 -11.05 8.59 0.52
N ASN A 216 -11.04 9.68 1.30
CA ASN A 216 -10.78 11.02 0.79
C ASN A 216 -9.34 11.18 0.34
N THR A 217 -8.37 10.62 1.08
CA THR A 217 -6.94 10.62 0.70
C THR A 217 -6.72 9.83 -0.58
N SER A 218 -7.25 8.60 -0.68
CA SER A 218 -7.17 7.79 -1.90
C SER A 218 -7.78 8.51 -3.11
N ARG A 219 -8.99 9.07 -2.94
CA ARG A 219 -9.67 9.85 -3.99
C ARG A 219 -8.87 11.09 -4.41
N GLY A 220 -8.33 11.84 -3.43
CA GLY A 220 -7.51 13.02 -3.68
C GLY A 220 -6.23 12.69 -4.43
N ALA A 221 -5.53 11.65 -3.99
CA ALA A 221 -4.33 11.12 -4.64
C ALA A 221 -4.61 10.69 -6.08
N SER A 222 -5.62 9.84 -6.29
CA SER A 222 -6.03 9.37 -7.63
C SER A 222 -6.36 10.54 -8.56
N ALA A 223 -7.12 11.54 -8.08
CA ALA A 223 -7.49 12.71 -8.88
C ALA A 223 -6.28 13.57 -9.29
N ALA A 224 -5.26 13.63 -8.45
CA ALA A 224 -4.04 14.40 -8.66
C ALA A 224 -2.91 13.58 -9.32
N GLY A 225 -3.10 12.27 -9.49
CA GLY A 225 -2.09 11.38 -10.02
C GLY A 225 -0.97 11.07 -9.02
N LEU A 226 -1.28 11.03 -7.74
CA LEU A 226 -0.37 10.74 -6.63
C LEU A 226 -0.60 9.33 -6.10
N VAL A 227 0.30 8.88 -5.23
CA VAL A 227 0.17 7.61 -4.51
C VAL A 227 -0.46 7.87 -3.13
N ALA A 228 -1.39 7.01 -2.71
CA ALA A 228 -2.00 7.05 -1.39
C ALA A 228 -1.51 5.87 -0.53
N VAL A 229 -1.12 6.18 0.69
CA VAL A 229 -0.67 5.22 1.71
C VAL A 229 -1.50 5.41 2.97
N ASP A 230 -2.02 4.31 3.51
CA ASP A 230 -2.77 4.32 4.76
C ASP A 230 -1.90 4.61 5.97
N GLY A 231 -2.52 5.04 7.05
CA GLY A 231 -1.89 5.33 8.33
C GLY A 231 -1.31 4.11 9.06
N PRO A 232 -0.67 4.32 10.21
CA PRO A 232 -0.03 3.25 10.95
C PRO A 232 -1.06 2.31 11.60
N TYR A 233 -0.78 1.00 11.54
CA TYR A 233 -1.49 0.00 12.32
C TYR A 233 -0.73 -0.26 13.62
N ASP A 234 -1.27 0.19 14.74
CA ASP A 234 -0.57 0.29 16.03
C ASP A 234 -0.51 -1.03 16.80
N ASP A 235 -1.41 -1.99 16.56
CA ASP A 235 -1.27 -3.34 17.11
C ASP A 235 -0.25 -4.16 16.30
N ILE A 236 1.03 -3.93 16.56
CA ILE A 236 2.15 -4.56 15.87
C ILE A 236 2.22 -6.09 16.03
N ARG A 237 1.37 -6.70 16.85
CA ARG A 237 1.31 -8.14 17.08
C ARG A 237 0.14 -8.79 16.37
N ASP A 238 -0.84 -8.02 15.99
CA ASP A 238 -2.00 -8.48 15.25
C ASP A 238 -1.71 -8.49 13.75
N VAL A 239 -1.05 -9.55 13.29
CA VAL A 239 -0.68 -9.74 11.89
C VAL A 239 -1.91 -9.93 11.00
N GLU A 240 -2.95 -10.59 11.51
CA GLU A 240 -4.14 -10.86 10.71
C GLU A 240 -4.99 -9.60 10.55
N GLY A 241 -5.21 -8.82 11.60
CA GLY A 241 -5.84 -7.51 11.48
C GLY A 241 -5.08 -6.56 10.57
N TYR A 242 -3.73 -6.64 10.57
CA TYR A 242 -2.90 -5.88 9.63
C TYR A 242 -3.16 -6.30 8.17
N ARG A 243 -3.26 -7.60 7.88
CA ARG A 243 -3.61 -8.11 6.54
C ARG A 243 -5.01 -7.68 6.11
N GLU A 244 -5.98 -7.75 7.02
CA GLU A 244 -7.36 -7.31 6.74
C GLU A 244 -7.38 -5.81 6.39
N ARG A 245 -6.67 -4.97 7.16
CA ARG A 245 -6.51 -3.55 6.86
C ARG A 245 -5.94 -3.33 5.45
N MET A 246 -4.95 -4.14 5.04
CA MET A 246 -4.40 -4.09 3.69
C MET A 246 -5.42 -4.46 2.60
N ARG A 247 -6.28 -5.47 2.85
CA ARG A 247 -7.37 -5.82 1.90
C ARG A 247 -8.36 -4.67 1.74
N GLU A 248 -8.78 -4.05 2.86
CA GLU A 248 -9.65 -2.88 2.83
C GLU A 248 -9.02 -1.71 2.05
N ASN A 249 -7.74 -1.44 2.27
CA ASN A 249 -7.01 -0.39 1.58
C ASN A 249 -7.00 -0.60 0.07
N ARG A 250 -6.72 -1.81 -0.38
CA ARG A 250 -6.75 -2.17 -1.80
C ARG A 250 -8.13 -1.96 -2.42
N ALA A 251 -9.20 -2.33 -1.72
CA ALA A 251 -10.57 -2.09 -2.17
C ALA A 251 -10.90 -0.59 -2.31
N MET A 252 -10.18 0.27 -1.58
CA MET A 252 -10.31 1.73 -1.67
C MET A 252 -9.32 2.40 -2.64
N GLY A 253 -8.44 1.62 -3.28
CA GLY A 253 -7.42 2.14 -4.22
C GLY A 253 -6.13 2.62 -3.57
N MET A 254 -5.88 2.27 -2.31
CA MET A 254 -4.59 2.48 -1.63
C MET A 254 -3.76 1.19 -1.74
N THR A 255 -2.53 1.29 -2.22
CA THR A 255 -1.65 0.12 -2.38
C THR A 255 -0.69 -0.08 -1.21
N GLY A 256 -0.53 0.93 -0.37
CA GLY A 256 0.43 0.94 0.72
C GLY A 256 -0.14 1.23 2.08
N ILE A 257 0.67 0.94 3.09
CA ILE A 257 0.35 1.17 4.49
C ILE A 257 1.61 1.61 5.26
N TRP A 258 1.41 2.41 6.29
CA TRP A 258 2.46 2.80 7.20
C TRP A 258 2.80 1.64 8.15
N SER A 259 4.03 1.13 8.01
CA SER A 259 4.57 0.03 8.81
C SER A 259 5.42 0.56 9.97
N LEU A 260 5.28 -0.04 11.14
CA LEU A 260 6.01 0.32 12.36
C LEU A 260 7.12 -0.70 12.71
N THR A 261 7.12 -1.86 12.06
CA THR A 261 8.08 -2.94 12.31
C THR A 261 8.50 -3.60 10.98
N PRO A 262 9.72 -4.20 10.92
CA PRO A 262 10.13 -4.97 9.73
C PRO A 262 9.18 -6.13 9.40
N GLY A 263 8.57 -6.78 10.41
CA GLY A 263 7.58 -7.83 10.17
C GLY A 263 6.30 -7.32 9.47
N GLN A 264 5.86 -6.11 9.79
CA GLN A 264 4.77 -5.47 9.04
C GLN A 264 5.21 -5.12 7.61
N VAL A 265 6.45 -4.67 7.40
CA VAL A 265 6.99 -4.39 6.05
C VAL A 265 6.92 -5.64 5.17
N GLU A 266 7.38 -6.79 5.66
CA GLU A 266 7.34 -8.05 4.91
C GLU A 266 5.90 -8.41 4.51
N VAL A 267 4.95 -8.33 5.44
CA VAL A 267 3.53 -8.59 5.16
C VAL A 267 2.99 -7.63 4.11
N ALA A 268 3.26 -6.32 4.25
CA ALA A 268 2.74 -5.30 3.35
C ALA A 268 3.37 -5.37 1.94
N ASN A 269 4.63 -5.76 1.83
CA ASN A 269 5.27 -5.96 0.53
C ASN A 269 4.66 -7.13 -0.25
N ARG A 270 4.17 -8.17 0.43
CA ARG A 270 3.54 -9.34 -0.20
C ARG A 270 2.05 -9.15 -0.49
N ALA A 271 1.34 -8.45 0.39
CA ALA A 271 -0.12 -8.37 0.36
C ALA A 271 -0.72 -7.82 -0.96
N PRO A 272 -0.12 -6.85 -1.68
CA PRO A 272 -0.65 -6.40 -2.96
C PRO A 272 -0.37 -7.32 -4.14
N LEU A 273 0.58 -8.26 -4.00
CA LEU A 273 0.92 -9.19 -5.06
C LEU A 273 -0.17 -10.28 -5.19
N PRO A 274 -0.49 -10.72 -6.42
CA PRO A 274 -1.42 -11.83 -6.61
C PRO A 274 -0.95 -13.10 -5.88
N PRO A 275 -1.85 -14.00 -5.46
CA PRO A 275 -1.44 -15.28 -4.89
C PRO A 275 -0.75 -16.17 -5.94
N VAL A 276 0.01 -17.16 -5.46
CA VAL A 276 0.68 -18.16 -6.32
C VAL A 276 -0.34 -19.06 -6.99
N GLU A 277 -1.36 -19.47 -6.22
CA GLU A 277 -2.45 -20.33 -6.68
C GLU A 277 -3.77 -19.59 -6.56
N GLY A 278 -4.66 -19.80 -7.53
CA GLY A 278 -6.00 -19.25 -7.48
C GLY A 278 -6.81 -19.95 -6.38
N SER A 279 -7.60 -19.16 -5.67
CA SER A 279 -8.40 -19.68 -4.56
C SER A 279 -9.84 -19.18 -4.61
N TRP A 280 -10.72 -19.93 -3.97
CA TRP A 280 -12.10 -19.53 -3.73
C TRP A 280 -12.23 -19.15 -2.26
N LEU A 281 -12.65 -17.92 -2.01
CA LEU A 281 -12.95 -17.43 -0.66
C LEU A 281 -14.43 -17.63 -0.37
N LEU A 282 -14.73 -18.27 0.77
CA LEU A 282 -16.09 -18.42 1.28
C LEU A 282 -16.26 -17.56 2.52
N GLU A 283 -17.22 -16.63 2.48
CA GLU A 283 -17.55 -15.78 3.62
C GLU A 283 -18.53 -16.48 4.55
N ALA A 284 -18.08 -16.82 5.75
CA ALA A 284 -18.93 -17.43 6.77
C ALA A 284 -18.42 -17.14 8.19
N GLY A 285 -19.32 -16.89 9.12
CA GLY A 285 -18.99 -16.61 10.53
C GLY A 285 -18.32 -15.26 10.76
N GLY A 286 -18.36 -14.36 9.78
CA GLY A 286 -17.63 -13.10 9.80
C GLY A 286 -16.15 -13.25 9.45
N GLU A 287 -15.75 -14.40 8.94
CA GLU A 287 -14.40 -14.73 8.49
C GLU A 287 -14.43 -15.17 7.03
N SER A 288 -13.39 -14.80 6.25
CA SER A 288 -13.16 -15.35 4.93
C SER A 288 -12.36 -16.64 5.05
N VAL A 289 -12.94 -17.73 4.60
CA VAL A 289 -12.29 -19.05 4.57
C VAL A 289 -11.77 -19.30 3.16
N GLU A 290 -10.46 -19.47 3.05
CA GLU A 290 -9.82 -19.80 1.79
C GLU A 290 -10.01 -21.28 1.46
N LEU A 291 -10.60 -21.54 0.30
CA LEU A 291 -10.76 -22.88 -0.28
C LEU A 291 -9.74 -22.99 -1.43
N ALA A 292 -8.45 -22.98 -1.11
CA ALA A 292 -7.38 -23.18 -2.07
C ALA A 292 -7.22 -24.66 -2.41
N SER A 293 -6.89 -24.99 -3.65
CA SER A 293 -6.76 -26.38 -4.01
C SER A 293 -5.89 -26.59 -5.25
N GLU A 294 -4.84 -27.38 -5.09
CA GLU A 294 -3.99 -27.82 -6.20
C GLU A 294 -4.75 -28.57 -7.31
N ASP A 295 -5.87 -29.26 -6.96
CA ASP A 295 -6.67 -30.07 -7.87
C ASP A 295 -8.11 -29.56 -8.02
N GLY A 296 -8.44 -28.35 -7.55
CA GLY A 296 -9.81 -27.87 -7.46
C GLY A 296 -10.64 -28.64 -6.40
N ARG A 297 -9.98 -29.27 -5.45
CA ARG A 297 -10.62 -30.02 -4.35
C ARG A 297 -10.13 -29.52 -3.01
N GLU A 298 -11.04 -29.00 -2.21
CA GLU A 298 -10.76 -28.76 -0.81
C GLU A 298 -11.84 -29.32 0.09
N VAL A 299 -11.40 -29.78 1.26
CA VAL A 299 -12.29 -30.30 2.31
C VAL A 299 -12.49 -29.17 3.31
N TYR A 300 -13.68 -28.60 3.35
CA TYR A 300 -14.04 -27.64 4.38
C TYR A 300 -14.53 -28.35 5.64
N HIS A 301 -13.85 -28.13 6.75
CA HIS A 301 -14.24 -28.64 8.07
C HIS A 301 -14.36 -27.46 9.04
N GLY A 302 -15.48 -26.75 9.03
CA GLY A 302 -15.71 -25.61 9.91
C GLY A 302 -17.09 -25.59 10.53
N ASP A 303 -17.22 -25.00 11.71
CA ASP A 303 -18.49 -24.86 12.41
C ASP A 303 -19.44 -23.82 11.76
N ALA A 304 -18.91 -22.95 10.90
CA ALA A 304 -19.66 -21.87 10.26
C ALA A 304 -20.42 -22.32 9.00
N VAL A 305 -19.93 -23.34 8.29
CA VAL A 305 -20.55 -23.89 7.09
C VAL A 305 -20.65 -25.40 7.22
N SER A 306 -21.81 -25.98 6.91
CA SER A 306 -21.97 -27.42 6.75
C SER A 306 -22.88 -27.73 5.58
N LEU A 307 -22.59 -28.80 4.86
CA LEU A 307 -23.37 -29.28 3.73
C LEU A 307 -23.69 -30.79 3.89
N ARG A 308 -24.95 -31.14 3.79
CA ARG A 308 -25.41 -32.53 3.90
C ARG A 308 -26.36 -32.89 2.77
N GLU A 309 -26.10 -34.01 2.11
CA GLU A 309 -27.03 -34.63 1.17
C GLU A 309 -28.19 -35.27 1.92
N THR A 310 -29.41 -35.10 1.42
CA THR A 310 -30.65 -35.63 1.96
C THR A 310 -31.47 -36.33 0.87
N ASP A 311 -32.54 -37.02 1.26
CA ASP A 311 -33.42 -37.69 0.28
C ASP A 311 -34.10 -36.69 -0.70
N ASP A 312 -34.23 -35.43 -0.32
CA ASP A 312 -34.92 -34.35 -1.05
C ASP A 312 -33.97 -33.30 -1.67
N GLY A 313 -32.63 -33.48 -1.60
CA GLY A 313 -31.63 -32.55 -2.09
C GLY A 313 -30.50 -32.31 -1.08
N TYR A 314 -30.16 -31.07 -0.82
CA TYR A 314 -29.04 -30.67 0.04
C TYR A 314 -29.50 -29.72 1.16
N GLU A 315 -29.00 -29.94 2.35
CA GLU A 315 -29.11 -28.99 3.47
C GLU A 315 -27.78 -28.26 3.63
N LEU A 316 -27.75 -26.95 3.26
CA LEU A 316 -26.63 -26.04 3.45
C LEU A 316 -26.90 -25.19 4.70
N THR A 317 -25.99 -25.23 5.64
CA THR A 317 -26.01 -24.34 6.81
C THR A 317 -24.86 -23.35 6.71
N VAL A 318 -25.18 -22.06 6.76
CA VAL A 318 -24.18 -20.94 6.81
C VAL A 318 -24.59 -20.06 7.96
N ASP A 319 -23.67 -19.76 8.86
CA ASP A 319 -23.88 -18.92 10.04
C ASP A 319 -25.09 -19.37 10.90
N GLY A 320 -25.29 -20.67 11.01
CA GLY A 320 -26.39 -21.24 11.76
C GLY A 320 -27.77 -21.15 11.09
N GLN A 321 -27.84 -20.67 9.85
CA GLN A 321 -29.05 -20.66 9.03
C GLN A 321 -29.01 -21.82 8.05
N THR A 322 -30.02 -22.71 8.11
CA THR A 322 -30.11 -23.88 7.23
C THR A 322 -31.11 -23.66 6.12
N GLU A 323 -30.68 -23.88 4.90
CA GLU A 323 -31.49 -23.86 3.68
C GLU A 323 -31.56 -25.28 3.08
N THR A 324 -32.72 -25.65 2.51
CA THR A 324 -32.87 -26.91 1.75
C THR A 324 -32.90 -26.56 0.26
N LEU A 325 -31.95 -27.07 -0.51
CA LEU A 325 -31.68 -26.70 -1.88
C LEU A 325 -31.65 -27.92 -2.79
N ASP A 326 -32.08 -27.81 -4.04
CA ASP A 326 -31.76 -28.79 -5.08
C ASP A 326 -30.34 -28.53 -5.63
N GLY A 327 -29.86 -29.36 -6.56
CA GLY A 327 -28.49 -29.25 -7.05
C GLY A 327 -28.18 -27.92 -7.76
N ASP A 328 -29.15 -27.41 -8.54
CA ASP A 328 -28.95 -26.11 -9.25
C ASP A 328 -28.97 -24.95 -8.28
N ALA A 329 -29.90 -24.93 -7.33
CA ALA A 329 -29.99 -23.91 -6.29
C ALA A 329 -28.77 -23.93 -5.33
N LEU A 330 -28.23 -25.13 -5.03
CA LEU A 330 -26.99 -25.26 -4.26
C LEU A 330 -25.81 -24.62 -5.02
N HIS A 331 -25.67 -24.95 -6.31
CA HIS A 331 -24.64 -24.35 -7.15
C HIS A 331 -24.72 -22.82 -7.13
N ASP A 332 -25.89 -22.26 -7.43
CA ASP A 332 -26.11 -20.81 -7.45
C ASP A 332 -25.79 -20.18 -6.10
N ARG A 333 -26.19 -20.85 -5.00
CA ARG A 333 -25.96 -20.36 -3.65
C ARG A 333 -24.48 -20.36 -3.26
N LEU A 334 -23.75 -21.41 -3.63
CA LEU A 334 -22.30 -21.47 -3.40
C LEU A 334 -21.54 -20.42 -4.23
N VAL A 335 -21.95 -20.19 -5.48
CA VAL A 335 -21.39 -19.11 -6.32
C VAL A 335 -21.65 -17.72 -5.71
N GLU A 336 -22.80 -17.50 -5.06
CA GLU A 336 -23.08 -16.25 -4.35
C GLU A 336 -22.22 -16.07 -3.08
N LEU A 337 -21.88 -17.15 -2.41
CA LEU A 337 -21.13 -17.14 -1.14
C LEU A 337 -19.62 -17.17 -1.33
N THR A 338 -19.14 -17.44 -2.55
CA THR A 338 -17.72 -17.59 -2.82
C THR A 338 -17.23 -16.53 -3.80
N ASP A 339 -16.07 -15.94 -3.52
CA ASP A 339 -15.34 -15.10 -4.45
C ASP A 339 -14.08 -15.80 -4.93
N TYR A 340 -13.83 -15.79 -6.24
CA TYR A 340 -12.60 -16.31 -6.82
C TYR A 340 -11.50 -15.26 -6.78
N VAL A 341 -10.39 -15.60 -6.12
CA VAL A 341 -9.15 -14.81 -6.12
C VAL A 341 -8.19 -15.44 -7.13
N PRO A 342 -7.94 -14.79 -8.28
CA PRO A 342 -7.09 -15.37 -9.31
C PRO A 342 -5.61 -15.34 -8.90
N SER A 343 -4.86 -16.39 -9.28
CA SER A 343 -3.41 -16.38 -9.23
C SER A 343 -2.79 -15.39 -10.20
N LEU A 344 -1.48 -15.14 -10.07
CA LEU A 344 -0.74 -14.34 -11.05
C LEU A 344 -0.87 -14.93 -12.45
N ASP A 345 -0.76 -16.25 -12.60
CA ASP A 345 -0.88 -16.96 -13.89
C ASP A 345 -2.29 -16.86 -14.47
N ASP A 346 -3.33 -17.01 -13.65
CA ASP A 346 -4.73 -16.82 -14.08
C ASP A 346 -4.99 -15.41 -14.62
N ILE A 347 -4.41 -14.39 -13.99
CA ILE A 347 -4.57 -13.01 -14.43
C ILE A 347 -3.90 -12.82 -15.79
N VAL A 348 -2.64 -13.27 -15.93
CA VAL A 348 -1.88 -13.21 -17.18
C VAL A 348 -2.61 -13.95 -18.31
N ASP A 349 -3.11 -15.15 -18.08
CA ASP A 349 -3.88 -15.94 -19.05
C ASP A 349 -5.18 -15.24 -19.43
N SER A 350 -5.91 -14.68 -18.45
CA SER A 350 -7.15 -13.94 -18.71
C SER A 350 -6.92 -12.69 -19.56
N MET A 351 -5.84 -11.97 -19.28
CA MET A 351 -5.46 -10.79 -20.07
C MET A 351 -5.11 -11.18 -21.51
N ALA A 352 -4.31 -12.22 -21.69
CA ALA A 352 -3.93 -12.72 -23.02
C ALA A 352 -5.16 -13.21 -23.82
N GLU A 353 -6.10 -13.90 -23.17
CA GLU A 353 -7.35 -14.35 -23.79
C GLU A 353 -8.22 -13.18 -24.25
N PHE A 354 -8.36 -12.14 -23.39
CA PHE A 354 -9.13 -10.94 -23.75
C PHE A 354 -8.50 -10.18 -24.90
N GLU A 355 -7.18 -10.00 -24.91
CA GLU A 355 -6.46 -9.33 -25.99
C GLU A 355 -6.58 -10.07 -27.34
N ALA A 356 -6.47 -11.40 -27.30
CA ALA A 356 -6.70 -12.22 -28.49
C ALA A 356 -8.14 -12.09 -29.00
N ALA A 357 -9.13 -12.03 -28.12
CA ALA A 357 -10.52 -11.81 -28.48
C ALA A 357 -10.76 -10.40 -29.06
N LYS A 358 -10.15 -9.39 -28.48
CA LYS A 358 -10.17 -7.99 -28.97
C LYS A 358 -9.56 -7.88 -30.37
N ALA A 359 -8.41 -8.53 -30.58
CA ALA A 359 -7.78 -8.61 -31.92
C ALA A 359 -8.66 -9.33 -32.95
N ALA A 360 -9.50 -10.26 -32.50
CA ALA A 360 -10.50 -10.93 -33.33
C ALA A 360 -11.82 -10.13 -33.49
N GLY A 361 -11.88 -8.88 -33.03
CA GLY A 361 -13.02 -7.97 -33.18
C GLY A 361 -14.15 -8.18 -32.16
N LYS A 362 -13.90 -8.88 -31.04
CA LYS A 362 -14.88 -9.03 -29.95
C LYS A 362 -14.70 -7.88 -28.96
N GLY A 363 -15.79 -7.25 -28.54
CA GLY A 363 -15.78 -6.17 -27.53
C GLY A 363 -15.95 -6.66 -26.09
N ALA A 364 -16.42 -7.89 -25.93
CA ALA A 364 -16.58 -8.56 -24.64
C ALA A 364 -16.56 -10.08 -24.81
N ILE A 365 -16.08 -10.78 -23.78
CA ILE A 365 -16.08 -12.26 -23.71
C ILE A 365 -16.47 -12.73 -22.31
N ALA A 366 -16.98 -13.95 -22.21
CA ALA A 366 -17.19 -14.60 -20.93
C ALA A 366 -15.88 -15.29 -20.51
N MET A 367 -15.44 -15.04 -19.29
CA MET A 367 -14.34 -15.75 -18.64
C MET A 367 -14.94 -16.73 -17.64
N THR A 368 -14.68 -18.02 -17.87
CA THR A 368 -15.18 -19.10 -17.01
C THR A 368 -14.10 -19.51 -16.04
N ARG A 369 -14.44 -19.58 -14.76
CA ARG A 369 -13.62 -20.17 -13.69
C ARG A 369 -14.46 -21.20 -12.96
N GLY A 370 -13.85 -22.29 -12.56
CA GLY A 370 -14.55 -23.35 -11.85
C GLY A 370 -13.65 -24.06 -10.85
N ALA A 371 -14.27 -24.63 -9.81
CA ALA A 371 -13.62 -25.47 -8.83
C ALA A 371 -14.53 -26.62 -8.42
N THR A 372 -13.91 -27.68 -7.90
CA THR A 372 -14.62 -28.78 -7.21
C THR A 372 -14.41 -28.62 -5.72
N LEU A 373 -15.46 -28.33 -4.97
CA LEU A 373 -15.40 -28.16 -3.52
C LEU A 373 -15.87 -29.42 -2.81
N GLU A 374 -15.20 -29.81 -1.72
CA GLU A 374 -15.68 -30.82 -0.77
C GLU A 374 -16.07 -30.10 0.53
N ILE A 375 -17.36 -30.15 0.86
CA ILE A 375 -17.91 -29.62 2.12
C ILE A 375 -18.48 -30.79 2.89
N ASP A 376 -17.98 -31.08 4.09
CA ASP A 376 -18.25 -32.27 4.85
C ASP A 376 -17.98 -33.56 4.02
N SER A 377 -19.03 -34.28 3.62
CA SER A 377 -18.95 -35.51 2.80
C SER A 377 -19.48 -35.29 1.38
N VAL A 378 -19.82 -34.09 1.00
CA VAL A 378 -20.47 -33.77 -0.28
C VAL A 378 -19.45 -33.07 -1.20
N THR A 379 -19.32 -33.60 -2.41
CA THR A 379 -18.48 -32.97 -3.48
C THR A 379 -19.40 -32.19 -4.40
N VAL A 380 -19.10 -30.91 -4.61
CA VAL A 380 -19.85 -29.97 -5.45
C VAL A 380 -18.93 -29.31 -6.47
N GLU A 381 -19.36 -29.31 -7.72
CA GLU A 381 -18.71 -28.53 -8.76
C GLU A 381 -19.34 -27.12 -8.79
N ILE A 382 -18.53 -26.07 -8.64
CA ILE A 382 -18.97 -24.69 -8.78
C ILE A 382 -18.22 -24.01 -9.91
N GLY A 383 -18.83 -22.97 -10.48
CA GLY A 383 -18.18 -22.17 -11.51
C GLY A 383 -18.89 -20.84 -11.69
N THR A 384 -18.18 -19.86 -12.17
CA THR A 384 -18.73 -18.55 -12.50
C THR A 384 -18.27 -18.11 -13.89
N ASP A 385 -19.20 -17.51 -14.63
CA ASP A 385 -18.93 -16.81 -15.87
C ASP A 385 -18.96 -15.32 -15.59
N ARG A 386 -17.81 -14.65 -15.73
CA ARG A 386 -17.75 -13.20 -15.64
C ARG A 386 -17.54 -12.61 -17.02
N MET A 387 -18.34 -11.58 -17.36
CA MET A 387 -18.14 -10.82 -18.58
C MET A 387 -16.94 -9.90 -18.45
N TRP A 388 -16.00 -10.07 -19.35
CA TRP A 388 -14.88 -9.14 -19.53
C TRP A 388 -15.13 -8.25 -20.72
N ASP A 389 -15.11 -6.96 -20.48
CA ASP A 389 -15.05 -5.87 -21.46
C ASP A 389 -13.80 -5.02 -21.18
N GLU A 390 -13.61 -3.95 -21.91
CA GLU A 390 -12.44 -3.07 -21.73
C GLU A 390 -12.33 -2.51 -20.32
N ALA A 391 -13.44 -2.18 -19.66
CA ALA A 391 -13.41 -1.63 -18.31
C ALA A 391 -13.01 -2.68 -17.27
N THR A 392 -13.55 -3.90 -17.41
CA THR A 392 -13.18 -5.04 -16.55
C THR A 392 -11.72 -5.44 -16.75
N TYR A 393 -11.26 -5.45 -18.02
CA TYR A 393 -9.86 -5.71 -18.35
C TYR A 393 -8.93 -4.69 -17.68
N GLN A 394 -9.22 -3.39 -17.79
CA GLN A 394 -8.42 -2.34 -17.17
C GLN A 394 -8.43 -2.45 -15.62
N ALA A 395 -9.56 -2.79 -15.02
CA ALA A 395 -9.61 -3.03 -13.57
C ALA A 395 -8.76 -4.24 -13.14
N ALA A 396 -8.77 -5.32 -13.95
CA ALA A 396 -7.98 -6.53 -13.70
C ALA A 396 -6.46 -6.33 -13.90
N GLN A 397 -6.04 -5.27 -14.58
CA GLN A 397 -4.62 -4.94 -14.75
C GLN A 397 -3.95 -4.47 -13.45
N THR A 398 -4.67 -3.88 -12.50
CA THR A 398 -4.05 -3.27 -11.31
C THR A 398 -3.06 -4.19 -10.57
N PRO A 399 -3.36 -5.48 -10.28
CA PRO A 399 -2.40 -6.36 -9.63
C PRO A 399 -1.15 -6.64 -10.49
N ILE A 400 -1.29 -6.68 -11.82
CA ILE A 400 -0.16 -6.83 -12.75
C ILE A 400 0.68 -5.56 -12.76
N LEU A 401 0.07 -4.38 -12.80
CA LEU A 401 0.80 -3.12 -12.75
C LEU A 401 1.60 -2.98 -11.46
N VAL A 402 1.03 -3.39 -10.32
CA VAL A 402 1.78 -3.44 -9.05
C VAL A 402 2.95 -4.43 -9.14
N PHE A 403 2.73 -5.62 -9.72
CA PHE A 403 3.79 -6.61 -9.91
C PHE A 403 4.91 -6.07 -10.81
N GLN A 404 4.57 -5.43 -11.92
CA GLN A 404 5.51 -4.83 -12.88
C GLN A 404 6.31 -3.68 -12.25
N ASP A 405 5.65 -2.78 -11.51
CA ASP A 405 6.33 -1.70 -10.76
C ASP A 405 7.35 -2.27 -9.76
N VAL A 406 6.97 -3.33 -9.03
CA VAL A 406 7.89 -4.02 -8.11
C VAL A 406 9.04 -4.67 -8.88
N TYR A 407 8.76 -5.35 -9.99
CA TYR A 407 9.78 -6.00 -10.80
C TYR A 407 10.77 -5.00 -11.38
N GLU A 408 10.31 -3.83 -11.84
CA GLU A 408 11.16 -2.78 -12.39
C GLU A 408 12.02 -2.09 -11.33
N HIS A 409 11.42 -1.71 -10.19
CA HIS A 409 12.07 -0.85 -9.21
C HIS A 409 12.68 -1.58 -8.00
N ARG A 410 12.42 -2.89 -7.85
CA ARG A 410 12.93 -3.70 -6.73
C ARG A 410 13.70 -4.94 -7.20
N PRO A 411 14.84 -4.74 -7.90
CA PRO A 411 15.65 -5.86 -8.37
C PRO A 411 16.19 -6.76 -7.25
N ASP A 412 16.25 -6.26 -6.01
CA ASP A 412 16.59 -7.02 -4.81
C ASP A 412 15.55 -8.09 -4.45
N GLN A 413 14.32 -8.01 -5.00
CA GLN A 413 13.24 -8.98 -4.78
C GLN A 413 13.10 -10.01 -5.91
N HIS A 414 13.83 -9.89 -7.03
CA HIS A 414 13.67 -10.77 -8.20
C HIS A 414 13.87 -12.26 -7.90
N GLU A 415 14.90 -12.60 -7.10
CA GLU A 415 15.18 -14.01 -6.75
C GLU A 415 13.98 -14.60 -5.98
N GLU A 416 13.44 -13.86 -5.02
CA GLU A 416 12.32 -14.30 -4.20
C GLU A 416 11.02 -14.40 -5.00
N LEU A 417 10.77 -13.45 -5.93
CA LEU A 417 9.63 -13.52 -6.86
C LEU A 417 9.72 -14.73 -7.77
N ALA A 418 10.92 -15.03 -8.30
CA ALA A 418 11.15 -16.20 -9.15
C ALA A 418 11.00 -17.52 -8.36
N GLU A 419 11.45 -17.58 -7.11
CA GLU A 419 11.23 -18.73 -6.23
C GLU A 419 9.74 -18.92 -5.89
N THR A 420 9.01 -17.82 -5.70
CA THR A 420 7.59 -17.83 -5.31
C THR A 420 6.68 -18.22 -6.47
N TYR A 421 6.82 -17.60 -7.63
CA TYR A 421 5.92 -17.77 -8.78
C TYR A 421 6.46 -18.64 -9.90
N GLY A 422 7.77 -18.93 -9.90
CA GLY A 422 8.48 -19.57 -11.01
C GLY A 422 8.93 -18.58 -12.08
N GLU A 423 10.14 -18.76 -12.62
CA GLU A 423 10.77 -17.85 -13.60
C GLU A 423 9.89 -17.57 -14.82
N ALA A 424 9.21 -18.61 -15.34
CA ALA A 424 8.39 -18.48 -16.54
C ALA A 424 7.13 -17.60 -16.32
N ILE A 425 6.53 -17.63 -15.15
CA ILE A 425 5.36 -16.80 -14.82
C ILE A 425 5.81 -15.36 -14.58
N VAL A 426 6.93 -15.16 -13.89
CA VAL A 426 7.52 -13.84 -13.65
C VAL A 426 7.84 -13.13 -14.98
N GLU A 427 8.49 -13.83 -15.93
CA GLU A 427 8.80 -13.29 -17.25
C GLU A 427 7.53 -12.89 -18.02
N ARG A 428 6.51 -13.75 -18.03
CA ARG A 428 5.22 -13.46 -18.69
C ARG A 428 4.50 -12.28 -18.06
N ALA A 429 4.50 -12.20 -16.72
CA ALA A 429 3.82 -11.14 -15.97
C ALA A 429 4.51 -9.78 -16.14
N SER A 430 5.85 -9.76 -16.28
CA SER A 430 6.61 -8.52 -16.51
C SER A 430 6.41 -7.91 -17.91
N GLU A 431 5.97 -8.70 -18.89
CA GLU A 431 5.81 -8.27 -20.30
C GLU A 431 4.34 -8.13 -20.73
N VAL A 432 3.37 -8.63 -19.95
CA VAL A 432 1.96 -8.60 -20.37
C VAL A 432 1.41 -7.18 -20.35
N GLY A 433 0.74 -6.79 -21.44
CA GLY A 433 0.10 -5.46 -21.55
C GLY A 433 0.99 -4.36 -22.18
N GLU A 434 2.25 -4.67 -22.57
CA GLU A 434 3.12 -3.76 -23.33
C GLU A 434 2.69 -3.57 -24.80
#